data_0b57962a80bd3b58a556a78fe2f28bc5
#
_entry.id   0b57962a80bd3b58a556a78fe2f28bc5
#
_cell.length_a   1.000
_cell.length_b   1.000
_cell.length_c   1.000
_cell.angle_alpha   90.00
_cell.angle_beta   90.00
_cell.angle_gamma   90.00
#
_symmetry.space_group_name_H-M   'P 1'
#
loop_
_entity.id
_entity.type
_entity.pdbx_description
1 polymer ?
#
loop_
_entity_poly.entity_id
_entity_poly.type
_entity_poly.pdbx_seq_one_letter_code
_entity_poly.pdbx_strand_id
1 'polypeptide(L)'
;MTADPELDAAIAAVEDQFGIVFNRARIVWAESAKLVHPELQPAGYKLLSSIVRAGSTNAHALAELYDMDKSAISRQIRQLEELGLVESRADERDGRARVLVPTSTARDRIARVRAANQARLRNALAGRSVEELRSLADVLRIVAAG
;
A
#
# COMPACT_ATOMS: atom_id res chain seq x y z
N MET A 1 5.03 12.39 -38.20
CA MET A 1 4.24 11.39 -37.51
C MET A 1 2.93 12.05 -37.12
N THR A 2 1.83 11.61 -37.69
CA THR A 2 0.50 12.13 -37.36
C THR A 2 0.05 11.47 -36.07
N ALA A 3 -0.29 12.29 -35.07
CA ALA A 3 -0.92 11.79 -33.85
C ALA A 3 -2.26 11.13 -34.22
N ASP A 4 -2.56 10.01 -33.61
CA ASP A 4 -3.85 9.34 -33.76
C ASP A 4 -4.84 9.95 -32.77
N PRO A 5 -5.82 10.74 -33.25
CA PRO A 5 -6.74 11.42 -32.33
C PRO A 5 -7.58 10.46 -31.47
N GLU A 6 -7.87 9.26 -31.95
CA GLU A 6 -8.60 8.24 -31.19
C GLU A 6 -7.74 7.68 -30.07
N LEU A 7 -6.47 7.43 -30.34
CA LEU A 7 -5.52 6.98 -29.32
C LEU A 7 -5.31 8.08 -28.26
N ASP A 8 -5.12 9.32 -28.67
CA ASP A 8 -4.93 10.43 -27.75
C ASP A 8 -6.14 10.64 -26.85
N ALA A 9 -7.36 10.53 -27.40
CA ALA A 9 -8.58 10.61 -26.64
C ALA A 9 -8.74 9.46 -25.63
N ALA A 10 -8.34 8.25 -26.03
CA ALA A 10 -8.36 7.07 -25.14
C ALA A 10 -7.36 7.23 -23.99
N ILE A 11 -6.15 7.73 -24.27
CA ILE A 11 -5.14 8.00 -23.22
C ILE A 11 -5.64 9.07 -22.25
N ALA A 12 -6.23 10.14 -22.75
CA ALA A 12 -6.83 11.19 -21.89
C ALA A 12 -7.92 10.63 -20.98
N ALA A 13 -8.76 9.73 -21.49
CA ALA A 13 -9.77 9.07 -20.68
C ALA A 13 -9.15 8.21 -19.56
N VAL A 14 -8.05 7.53 -19.83
CA VAL A 14 -7.30 6.77 -18.83
C VAL A 14 -6.72 7.70 -17.75
N GLU A 15 -6.11 8.83 -18.15
CA GLU A 15 -5.59 9.82 -17.19
C GLU A 15 -6.69 10.34 -16.25
N ASP A 16 -7.84 10.68 -16.80
CA ASP A 16 -8.99 11.16 -16.02
C ASP A 16 -9.43 10.12 -14.98
N GLN A 17 -9.51 8.86 -15.39
CA GLN A 17 -9.90 7.77 -14.49
C GLN A 17 -8.83 7.51 -13.42
N PHE A 18 -7.55 7.61 -13.74
CA PHE A 18 -6.48 7.52 -12.74
C PHE A 18 -6.62 8.60 -11.67
N GLY A 19 -6.90 9.84 -12.05
CA GLY A 19 -7.14 10.92 -11.10
C GLY A 19 -8.25 10.60 -10.11
N ILE A 20 -9.36 10.08 -10.60
CA ILE A 20 -10.51 9.67 -9.78
C ILE A 20 -10.13 8.50 -8.87
N VAL A 21 -9.47 7.47 -9.40
CA VAL A 21 -9.05 6.28 -8.65
C VAL A 21 -8.06 6.65 -7.55
N PHE A 22 -7.07 7.48 -7.84
CA PHE A 22 -6.09 7.93 -6.84
C PHE A 22 -6.74 8.73 -5.71
N ASN A 23 -7.68 9.60 -6.05
CA ASN A 23 -8.43 10.34 -5.04
C ASN A 23 -9.25 9.40 -4.15
N ARG A 24 -9.92 8.41 -4.76
CA ARG A 24 -10.68 7.39 -4.01
C ARG A 24 -9.76 6.54 -3.14
N ALA A 25 -8.60 6.16 -3.65
CA ALA A 25 -7.61 5.38 -2.89
C ALA A 25 -7.17 6.12 -1.63
N ARG A 26 -6.92 7.42 -1.70
CA ARG A 26 -6.54 8.22 -0.51
C ARG A 26 -7.63 8.19 0.56
N ILE A 27 -8.89 8.27 0.16
CA ILE A 27 -10.03 8.18 1.09
C ILE A 27 -10.05 6.80 1.76
N VAL A 28 -9.92 5.74 0.97
CA VAL A 28 -9.91 4.36 1.47
C VAL A 28 -8.74 4.12 2.43
N TRP A 29 -7.55 4.65 2.13
CA TRP A 29 -6.38 4.52 3.02
C TRP A 29 -6.58 5.26 4.35
N ALA A 30 -7.19 6.43 4.32
CA ALA A 30 -7.50 7.18 5.55
C ALA A 30 -8.53 6.43 6.42
N GLU A 31 -9.57 5.89 5.82
CA GLU A 31 -10.57 5.06 6.51
C GLU A 31 -9.94 3.77 7.06
N SER A 32 -9.11 3.12 6.25
CA SER A 32 -8.40 1.90 6.63
C SER A 32 -7.45 2.12 7.81
N ALA A 33 -6.72 3.23 7.80
CA ALA A 33 -5.84 3.60 8.90
C ALA A 33 -6.61 3.70 10.22
N LYS A 34 -7.75 4.39 10.22
CA LYS A 34 -8.59 4.55 11.42
C LYS A 34 -9.19 3.24 11.90
N LEU A 35 -9.49 2.31 11.00
CA LEU A 35 -9.98 0.98 11.38
C LEU A 35 -8.89 0.14 12.04
N VAL A 36 -7.63 0.35 11.70
CA VAL A 36 -6.49 -0.30 12.36
C VAL A 36 -6.25 0.32 13.74
N HIS A 37 -6.17 1.64 13.82
CA HIS A 37 -6.01 2.36 15.08
C HIS A 37 -6.49 3.81 14.92
N PRO A 38 -7.22 4.38 15.91
CA PRO A 38 -7.79 5.74 15.80
C PRO A 38 -6.75 6.83 15.51
N GLU A 39 -5.50 6.65 15.98
CA GLU A 39 -4.41 7.60 15.81
C GLU A 39 -3.52 7.33 14.61
N LEU A 40 -3.81 6.27 13.83
CA LEU A 40 -3.00 5.92 12.68
C LEU A 40 -3.34 6.81 11.48
N GLN A 41 -2.29 7.40 10.89
CA GLN A 41 -2.41 8.19 9.67
C GLN A 41 -2.28 7.31 8.42
N PRO A 42 -2.74 7.77 7.24
CA PRO A 42 -2.62 7.00 6.01
C PRO A 42 -1.20 6.54 5.67
N ALA A 43 -0.20 7.37 5.90
CA ALA A 43 1.21 7.01 5.69
C ALA A 43 1.63 5.85 6.58
N GLY A 44 1.24 5.87 7.85
CA GLY A 44 1.49 4.79 8.80
C GLY A 44 0.79 3.49 8.39
N TYR A 45 -0.43 3.57 7.89
CA TYR A 45 -1.17 2.41 7.37
C TYR A 45 -0.43 1.76 6.19
N LYS A 46 0.08 2.54 5.26
CA LYS A 46 0.84 2.02 4.11
C LYS A 46 2.11 1.30 4.56
N LEU A 47 2.87 1.91 5.46
CA LEU A 47 4.08 1.30 6.01
C LEU A 47 3.77 0.01 6.76
N LEU A 48 2.75 0.04 7.62
CA LEU A 48 2.34 -1.14 8.38
C LEU A 48 1.90 -2.28 7.45
N SER A 49 1.15 -1.97 6.40
CA SER A 49 0.74 -2.95 5.39
C SER A 49 1.94 -3.62 4.72
N SER A 50 2.98 -2.86 4.42
CA SER A 50 4.23 -3.38 3.85
C SER A 50 4.99 -4.26 4.84
N ILE A 51 5.04 -3.87 6.11
CA ILE A 51 5.68 -4.65 7.18
C ILE A 51 4.96 -5.98 7.37
N VAL A 52 3.62 -5.97 7.40
CA VAL A 52 2.81 -7.18 7.51
C VAL A 52 3.01 -8.10 6.31
N ARG A 53 3.05 -7.53 5.10
CA ARG A 53 3.26 -8.30 3.87
C ARG A 53 4.63 -8.97 3.84
N ALA A 54 5.66 -8.27 4.28
CA ALA A 54 7.03 -8.79 4.32
C ALA A 54 7.24 -9.80 5.47
N GLY A 55 6.46 -9.71 6.54
CA GLY A 55 6.64 -10.48 7.78
C GLY A 55 7.73 -9.90 8.67
N SER A 56 8.86 -9.53 8.09
CA SER A 56 9.95 -8.77 8.74
C SER A 56 10.63 -7.90 7.69
N THR A 57 11.10 -6.74 8.11
CA THR A 57 11.81 -5.80 7.24
C THR A 57 12.73 -4.91 8.10
N ASN A 58 13.29 -3.87 7.50
CA ASN A 58 14.10 -2.89 8.20
C ASN A 58 13.83 -1.48 7.67
N ALA A 59 14.30 -0.47 8.41
CA ALA A 59 14.08 0.93 8.06
C ALA A 59 14.68 1.30 6.70
N HIS A 60 15.84 0.73 6.35
CA HIS A 60 16.50 0.99 5.07
C HIS A 60 15.65 0.51 3.89
N ALA A 61 15.14 -0.71 3.95
CA ALA A 61 14.28 -1.29 2.91
C ALA A 61 12.99 -0.47 2.73
N LEU A 62 12.38 -0.02 3.83
CA LEU A 62 11.19 0.82 3.77
C LEU A 62 11.49 2.20 3.16
N ALA A 63 12.61 2.79 3.50
CA ALA A 63 13.04 4.09 2.94
C ALA A 63 13.23 4.00 1.42
N GLU A 64 13.83 2.92 0.93
CA GLU A 64 13.97 2.66 -0.51
C GLU A 64 12.63 2.43 -1.19
N LEU A 65 11.77 1.60 -0.60
CA LEU A 65 10.46 1.25 -1.18
C LEU A 65 9.56 2.48 -1.36
N TYR A 66 9.57 3.41 -0.41
CA TYR A 66 8.71 4.59 -0.41
C TYR A 66 9.42 5.86 -0.87
N ASP A 67 10.68 5.77 -1.28
CA ASP A 67 11.50 6.93 -1.66
C ASP A 67 11.42 8.05 -0.61
N MET A 68 11.58 7.67 0.65
CA MET A 68 11.52 8.57 1.79
C MET A 68 12.88 8.66 2.48
N ASP A 69 13.16 9.81 3.09
CA ASP A 69 14.39 9.95 3.87
C ASP A 69 14.33 9.15 5.20
N LYS A 70 15.51 8.87 5.75
CA LYS A 70 15.67 8.10 6.99
C LYS A 70 14.90 8.72 8.16
N SER A 71 14.89 10.04 8.26
CA SER A 71 14.23 10.75 9.36
C SER A 71 12.72 10.57 9.32
N ALA A 72 12.12 10.66 8.13
CA ALA A 72 10.69 10.47 7.93
C ALA A 72 10.28 9.03 8.26
N ILE A 73 11.03 8.05 7.76
CA ILE A 73 10.78 6.63 8.06
C ILE A 73 10.93 6.34 9.55
N SER A 74 11.97 6.86 10.20
CA SER A 74 12.19 6.64 11.64
C SER A 74 11.05 7.20 12.49
N ARG A 75 10.50 8.36 12.14
CA ARG A 75 9.35 8.94 12.82
C ARG A 75 8.10 8.06 12.68
N GLN A 76 7.85 7.57 11.48
CA GLN A 76 6.72 6.67 11.22
C GLN A 76 6.85 5.35 12.00
N ILE A 77 8.03 4.76 12.00
CA ILE A 77 8.30 3.52 12.74
C ILE A 77 8.09 3.73 14.24
N ARG A 78 8.60 4.82 14.78
CA ARG A 78 8.43 5.16 16.21
C ARG A 78 6.95 5.27 16.58
N GLN A 79 6.15 5.92 15.73
CA GLN A 79 4.71 6.02 15.96
C GLN A 79 4.06 4.63 15.94
N LEU A 80 4.42 3.78 14.98
CA LEU A 80 3.89 2.41 14.92
C LEU A 80 4.25 1.59 16.16
N GLU A 81 5.46 1.77 16.68
CA GLU A 81 5.89 1.12 17.94
C GLU A 81 5.08 1.63 19.13
N GLU A 82 4.89 2.95 19.24
CA GLU A 82 4.11 3.59 20.30
C GLU A 82 2.65 3.12 20.30
N LEU A 83 2.08 2.88 19.13
CA LEU A 83 0.72 2.37 18.97
C LEU A 83 0.61 0.85 19.19
N GLY A 84 1.71 0.17 19.46
CA GLY A 84 1.73 -1.29 19.68
C GLY A 84 1.50 -2.11 18.42
N LEU A 85 1.82 -1.58 17.25
CA LEU A 85 1.59 -2.21 15.95
C LEU A 85 2.83 -2.87 15.37
N VAL A 86 4.02 -2.42 15.79
CA VAL A 86 5.31 -2.92 15.32
C VAL A 86 6.25 -3.10 16.52
N GLU A 87 7.08 -4.12 16.45
CA GLU A 87 8.19 -4.35 17.36
C GLU A 87 9.51 -4.32 16.60
N SER A 88 10.52 -3.72 17.22
CA SER A 88 11.89 -3.77 16.74
C SER A 88 12.65 -4.84 17.50
N ARG A 89 13.27 -5.76 16.79
CA ARG A 89 14.03 -6.89 17.37
C ARG A 89 15.45 -6.91 16.81
N ALA A 90 16.37 -7.56 17.53
CA ALA A 90 17.68 -7.86 16.98
C ALA A 90 17.52 -8.90 15.86
N ASP A 91 18.29 -8.73 14.78
CA ASP A 91 18.34 -9.73 13.71
C ASP A 91 18.99 -11.01 14.24
N GLU A 92 18.38 -12.16 13.99
CA GLU A 92 18.92 -13.48 14.40
C GLU A 92 20.26 -13.80 13.74
N ARG A 93 20.50 -13.25 12.52
CA ARG A 93 21.74 -13.47 11.75
C ARG A 93 22.83 -12.46 12.08
N ASP A 94 22.46 -11.22 12.35
CA ASP A 94 23.35 -10.13 12.71
C ASP A 94 22.74 -9.37 13.88
N GLY A 95 23.20 -9.68 15.11
CA GLY A 95 22.67 -9.08 16.34
C GLY A 95 22.85 -7.58 16.45
N ARG A 96 23.59 -6.93 15.55
CA ARG A 96 23.76 -5.47 15.46
C ARG A 96 22.66 -4.81 14.64
N ALA A 97 22.08 -5.53 13.67
CA ALA A 97 21.00 -5.04 12.85
C ALA A 97 19.68 -5.15 13.60
N ARG A 98 18.77 -4.22 13.29
CA ARG A 98 17.40 -4.23 13.83
C ARG A 98 16.42 -4.64 12.74
N VAL A 99 15.52 -5.55 13.07
CA VAL A 99 14.42 -5.93 12.21
C VAL A 99 13.10 -5.46 12.82
N LEU A 100 12.21 -5.07 11.94
CA LEU A 100 10.85 -4.64 12.27
C LEU A 100 9.90 -5.79 11.98
N VAL A 101 9.10 -6.15 12.96
CA VAL A 101 8.08 -7.19 12.83
C VAL A 101 6.73 -6.64 13.28
N PRO A 102 5.63 -7.02 12.60
CA PRO A 102 4.30 -6.60 13.04
C PRO A 102 3.90 -7.39 14.29
N THR A 103 3.17 -6.74 15.19
CA THR A 103 2.55 -7.44 16.32
C THR A 103 1.38 -8.30 15.83
N SER A 104 0.92 -9.25 16.63
CA SER A 104 -0.26 -10.06 16.32
C SER A 104 -1.50 -9.18 16.15
N THR A 105 -1.65 -8.15 16.98
CA THR A 105 -2.72 -7.16 16.87
C THR A 105 -2.71 -6.47 15.50
N ALA A 106 -1.54 -6.03 15.05
CA ALA A 106 -1.38 -5.39 13.74
C ALA A 106 -1.75 -6.35 12.61
N ARG A 107 -1.26 -7.59 12.66
CA ARG A 107 -1.58 -8.60 11.64
C ARG A 107 -3.08 -8.84 11.53
N ASP A 108 -3.76 -9.02 12.66
CA ASP A 108 -5.21 -9.29 12.69
C ASP A 108 -6.00 -8.10 12.13
N ARG A 109 -5.68 -6.89 12.55
CA ARG A 109 -6.37 -5.68 12.11
C ARG A 109 -6.13 -5.40 10.63
N ILE A 110 -4.91 -5.52 10.14
CA ILE A 110 -4.57 -5.38 8.72
C ILE A 110 -5.32 -6.43 7.89
N ALA A 111 -5.35 -7.68 8.33
CA ALA A 111 -6.05 -8.76 7.64
C ALA A 111 -7.54 -8.46 7.47
N ARG A 112 -8.20 -7.96 8.51
CA ARG A 112 -9.62 -7.58 8.47
C ARG A 112 -9.87 -6.43 7.49
N VAL A 113 -9.05 -5.40 7.54
CA VAL A 113 -9.16 -4.24 6.64
C VAL A 113 -8.93 -4.65 5.19
N ARG A 114 -7.93 -5.48 4.93
CA ARG A 114 -7.66 -6.00 3.60
C ARG A 114 -8.82 -6.84 3.07
N ALA A 115 -9.40 -7.70 3.89
CA ALA A 115 -10.54 -8.51 3.49
C ALA A 115 -11.74 -7.63 3.11
N ALA A 116 -12.02 -6.59 3.88
CA ALA A 116 -13.09 -5.63 3.58
C ALA A 116 -12.83 -4.86 2.28
N ASN A 117 -11.60 -4.40 2.06
CA ASN A 117 -11.21 -3.69 0.84
C ASN A 117 -11.27 -4.61 -0.39
N GLN A 118 -10.84 -5.87 -0.26
CA GLN A 118 -10.95 -6.86 -1.33
C GLN A 118 -12.40 -7.17 -1.69
N ALA A 119 -13.28 -7.29 -0.69
CA ALA A 119 -14.70 -7.51 -0.93
C ALA A 119 -15.33 -6.33 -1.69
N ARG A 120 -14.96 -5.11 -1.33
CA ARG A 120 -15.40 -3.88 -2.01
C ARG A 120 -14.94 -3.86 -3.47
N LEU A 121 -13.68 -4.19 -3.72
CA LEU A 121 -13.12 -4.26 -5.08
C LEU A 121 -13.79 -5.36 -5.89
N ARG A 122 -14.00 -6.52 -5.29
CA ARG A 122 -14.70 -7.65 -5.93
C ARG A 122 -16.12 -7.25 -6.37
N ASN A 123 -16.84 -6.53 -5.52
CA ASN A 123 -18.17 -6.02 -5.85
C ASN A 123 -18.14 -5.01 -6.99
N ALA A 124 -17.17 -4.11 -6.99
CA ALA A 124 -17.00 -3.11 -8.05
C ALA A 124 -16.69 -3.75 -9.41
N LEU A 125 -15.97 -4.86 -9.40
CA LEU A 125 -15.55 -5.57 -10.62
C LEU A 125 -16.48 -6.76 -10.97
N ALA A 126 -17.62 -6.88 -10.29
CA ALA A 126 -18.56 -7.95 -10.55
C ALA A 126 -19.05 -7.93 -12.01
N GLY A 127 -19.14 -9.10 -12.63
CA GLY A 127 -19.55 -9.23 -14.02
C GLY A 127 -18.42 -9.07 -15.03
N ARG A 128 -17.19 -8.73 -14.60
CA ARG A 128 -16.03 -8.74 -15.49
C ARG A 128 -15.47 -10.15 -15.64
N SER A 129 -14.99 -10.48 -16.83
CA SER A 129 -14.36 -11.80 -17.08
C SER A 129 -12.96 -11.85 -16.46
N VAL A 130 -12.46 -13.06 -16.22
CA VAL A 130 -11.07 -13.27 -15.77
C VAL A 130 -10.07 -12.67 -16.76
N GLU A 131 -10.35 -12.78 -18.06
CA GLU A 131 -9.49 -12.20 -19.11
C GLU A 131 -9.43 -10.68 -19.04
N GLU A 132 -10.57 -10.02 -18.85
CA GLU A 132 -10.62 -8.55 -18.65
C GLU A 132 -9.83 -8.13 -17.42
N LEU A 133 -9.95 -8.84 -16.31
CA LEU A 133 -9.23 -8.54 -15.07
C LEU A 133 -7.73 -8.75 -15.21
N ARG A 134 -7.31 -9.82 -15.91
CA ARG A 134 -5.89 -10.06 -16.19
C ARG A 134 -5.31 -8.98 -17.10
N SER A 135 -6.04 -8.57 -18.13
CA SER A 135 -5.65 -7.48 -19.03
C SER A 135 -5.48 -6.18 -18.27
N LEU A 136 -6.42 -5.86 -17.38
CA LEU A 136 -6.32 -4.67 -16.53
C LEU A 136 -5.07 -4.72 -15.64
N ALA A 137 -4.81 -5.84 -14.99
CA ALA A 137 -3.62 -6.02 -14.16
C ALA A 137 -2.33 -5.86 -14.96
N ASP A 138 -2.28 -6.37 -16.18
CA ASP A 138 -1.11 -6.25 -17.06
C ASP A 138 -0.87 -4.80 -17.48
N VAL A 139 -1.92 -4.07 -17.86
CA VAL A 139 -1.82 -2.66 -18.22
C VAL A 139 -1.36 -1.81 -17.02
N LEU A 140 -1.93 -2.06 -15.84
CA LEU A 140 -1.52 -1.36 -14.61
C LEU A 140 -0.05 -1.63 -14.27
N ARG A 141 0.44 -2.85 -14.52
CA ARG A 141 1.84 -3.23 -14.30
C ARG A 141 2.77 -2.46 -15.22
N ILE A 142 2.38 -2.26 -16.49
CA ILE A 142 3.14 -1.46 -17.46
C ILE A 142 3.22 -0.01 -17.00
N VAL A 143 2.09 0.56 -16.59
CA VAL A 143 2.03 1.95 -16.10
C VAL A 143 2.89 2.13 -14.83
N ALA A 144 2.85 1.15 -13.92
CA ALA A 144 3.62 1.19 -12.68
C ALA A 144 5.15 1.09 -12.90
N ALA A 145 5.57 0.44 -13.99
CA ALA A 145 6.99 0.32 -14.35
C ALA A 145 7.57 1.61 -14.99
N GLY A 146 6.69 2.49 -15.48
CA GLY A 146 6.86 3.81 -15.99
C GLY A 146 7.86 4.24 -16.72
#